data_b5c2e614f1fc96aebf7cbb92cba9af91
#
_entry.id   b5c2e614f1fc96aebf7cbb92cba9af91
#
_cell.length_a   1.000
_cell.length_b   1.000
_cell.length_c   1.000
_cell.angle_alpha   90.00
_cell.angle_beta   90.00
_cell.angle_gamma   90.00
#
_symmetry.space_group_name_H-M   'P 1'
#
loop_
_entity.id
_entity.type
_entity.pdbx_description
1 polymer ?
#
loop_
_entity_poly.entity_id
_entity_poly.type
_entity_poly.pdbx_seq_one_letter_code
_entity_poly.pdbx_strand_id
1 'polypeptide(L)'
;CSSDLYPTGSNQSNDFTQLTKYLNSGYDAVKSISPNSKVVTHLTHGSGISHFAWFFENFITKCGGKTDVIGMSYYPYWTSSYDGDCIENVAYNLNKMASQYGKDVMICETGELESNSQGTYELLRKEINAVKSVPNNKGIGVFYWEPELNSSVVPDGYTLGATELVGNNKLHF
;
A
#
# COMPACT_ATOMS: atom_id res chain seq x y z
N CYS A 1 -1.68 -3.10 9.53
CA CYS A 1 -2.07 -3.71 9.94
C CYS A 1 -3.14 -4.16 10.91
N SER A 2 -3.84 -5.20 10.52
CA SER A 2 -4.84 -5.84 11.40
C SER A 2 -4.21 -6.50 12.63
N SER A 3 -2.91 -6.85 12.58
CA SER A 3 -2.16 -7.39 13.70
C SER A 3 -2.05 -6.43 14.88
N ASP A 4 -2.01 -5.13 14.63
CA ASP A 4 -1.88 -4.11 15.67
C ASP A 4 -3.16 -3.97 16.52
N LEU A 5 -4.26 -4.49 16.02
CA LEU A 5 -5.56 -4.48 16.69
C LEU A 5 -5.95 -5.86 17.26
N TYR A 6 -4.97 -6.77 17.40
CA TYR A 6 -5.20 -8.09 17.97
C TYR A 6 -5.66 -7.99 19.45
N PRO A 7 -6.64 -8.81 19.93
CA PRO A 7 -7.39 -9.79 19.14
C PRO A 7 -8.58 -9.20 18.36
N THR A 8 -8.93 -7.96 18.61
CA THR A 8 -10.18 -7.36 18.12
C THR A 8 -10.21 -7.20 16.60
N GLY A 9 -9.10 -6.75 16.00
CA GLY A 9 -9.00 -6.59 14.56
C GLY A 9 -8.81 -7.92 13.82
N SER A 10 -8.06 -8.86 14.39
CA SER A 10 -7.67 -10.10 13.73
C SER A 10 -8.77 -11.15 13.63
N ASN A 11 -9.78 -11.07 14.49
CA ASN A 11 -10.86 -12.07 14.57
C ASN A 11 -12.14 -11.59 13.85
N GLN A 12 -12.01 -10.67 12.93
CA GLN A 12 -13.16 -10.03 12.26
C GLN A 12 -13.74 -10.87 11.12
N SER A 13 -13.87 -12.12 11.16
CA SER A 13 -14.38 -12.95 10.06
C SER A 13 -15.12 -12.16 8.94
N ASN A 14 -16.36 -11.71 9.21
CA ASN A 14 -17.11 -10.83 8.33
C ASN A 14 -17.76 -9.65 9.07
N ASP A 15 -17.52 -9.50 10.38
CA ASP A 15 -18.00 -8.39 11.20
C ASP A 15 -16.90 -7.36 11.42
N PHE A 16 -16.94 -6.31 10.64
CA PHE A 16 -16.00 -5.19 10.70
C PHE A 16 -16.40 -4.09 11.68
N THR A 17 -17.48 -4.28 12.47
CA THR A 17 -18.05 -3.24 13.31
C THR A 17 -17.03 -2.60 14.25
N GLN A 18 -16.24 -3.39 14.97
CA GLN A 18 -15.26 -2.85 15.93
C GLN A 18 -14.04 -2.26 15.21
N LEU A 19 -13.52 -2.93 14.20
CA LEU A 19 -12.42 -2.40 13.40
C LEU A 19 -12.78 -1.03 12.81
N THR A 20 -13.99 -0.93 12.23
CA THR A 20 -14.46 0.34 11.65
C THR A 20 -14.60 1.45 12.69
N LYS A 21 -15.03 1.14 13.91
CA LYS A 21 -15.07 2.14 14.99
C LYS A 21 -13.67 2.70 15.31
N TYR A 22 -12.66 1.83 15.41
CA TYR A 22 -11.29 2.28 15.66
C TYR A 22 -10.74 3.13 14.52
N LEU A 23 -10.89 2.66 13.29
CA LEU A 23 -10.43 3.38 12.11
C LEU A 23 -11.14 4.73 11.94
N ASN A 24 -12.45 4.76 12.15
CA ASN A 24 -13.22 6.01 12.10
C ASN A 24 -12.82 6.99 13.22
N SER A 25 -12.54 6.50 14.43
CA SER A 25 -12.06 7.35 15.51
C SER A 25 -10.72 8.01 15.17
N GLY A 26 -9.79 7.23 14.58
CA GLY A 26 -8.53 7.78 14.08
C GLY A 26 -8.73 8.80 12.97
N TYR A 27 -9.61 8.50 12.01
CA TYR A 27 -9.97 9.42 10.94
C TYR A 27 -10.50 10.75 11.50
N ASP A 28 -11.48 10.69 12.40
CA ASP A 28 -12.12 11.87 12.99
C ASP A 28 -11.12 12.69 13.83
N ALA A 29 -10.21 12.04 14.55
CA ALA A 29 -9.14 12.71 15.28
C ALA A 29 -8.23 13.52 14.36
N VAL A 30 -7.75 12.91 13.25
CA VAL A 30 -6.94 13.63 12.25
C VAL A 30 -7.71 14.82 11.69
N LYS A 31 -8.97 14.62 11.29
CA LYS A 31 -9.78 15.67 10.69
C LYS A 31 -10.12 16.81 11.65
N SER A 32 -10.20 16.54 12.94
CA SER A 32 -10.45 17.58 13.95
C SER A 32 -9.28 18.55 14.11
N ILE A 33 -8.04 18.09 13.87
CA ILE A 33 -6.83 18.90 14.02
C ILE A 33 -6.35 19.45 12.67
N SER A 34 -6.41 18.62 11.63
CA SER A 34 -5.94 18.95 10.27
C SER A 34 -6.98 18.53 9.23
N PRO A 35 -8.03 19.35 8.99
CA PRO A 35 -9.12 18.98 8.09
C PRO A 35 -8.69 18.68 6.66
N ASN A 36 -7.59 19.28 6.21
CA ASN A 36 -7.05 19.12 4.86
C ASN A 36 -6.12 17.92 4.70
N SER A 37 -5.65 17.30 5.80
CA SER A 37 -4.84 16.10 5.73
C SER A 37 -5.66 14.93 5.23
N LYS A 38 -5.08 14.14 4.32
CA LYS A 38 -5.72 12.94 3.81
C LYS A 38 -5.38 11.74 4.70
N VAL A 39 -6.40 10.96 5.02
CA VAL A 39 -6.27 9.70 5.77
C VAL A 39 -6.29 8.55 4.78
N VAL A 40 -5.27 7.71 4.83
CA VAL A 40 -5.10 6.55 3.95
C VAL A 40 -5.47 5.27 4.71
N THR A 41 -6.36 4.46 4.15
CA THR A 41 -6.53 3.06 4.57
C THR A 41 -5.67 2.19 3.68
N HIS A 42 -4.66 1.58 4.25
CA HIS A 42 -3.60 0.87 3.55
C HIS A 42 -3.68 -0.64 3.80
N LEU A 43 -3.66 -1.43 2.74
CA LEU A 43 -3.61 -2.89 2.79
C LEU A 43 -2.38 -3.42 2.07
N THR A 44 -1.88 -4.54 2.56
CA THR A 44 -0.88 -5.36 1.85
C THR A 44 -1.49 -6.09 0.64
N HIS A 45 -0.68 -6.74 -0.18
CA HIS A 45 -1.10 -7.54 -1.34
C HIS A 45 -1.95 -6.76 -2.35
N GLY A 46 -1.38 -5.71 -2.93
CA GLY A 46 -2.06 -4.86 -3.91
C GLY A 46 -2.62 -5.59 -5.14
N SER A 47 -2.07 -6.75 -5.49
CA SER A 47 -2.56 -7.64 -6.56
C SER A 47 -3.75 -8.51 -6.15
N GLY A 48 -4.07 -8.60 -4.86
CA GLY A 48 -5.13 -9.46 -4.32
C GLY A 48 -6.54 -8.92 -4.57
N ILE A 49 -7.13 -9.24 -5.73
CA ILE A 49 -8.44 -8.70 -6.17
C ILE A 49 -9.56 -9.02 -5.16
N SER A 50 -9.68 -10.27 -4.76
CA SER A 50 -10.71 -10.70 -3.80
C SER A 50 -10.50 -10.11 -2.41
N HIS A 51 -9.25 -9.95 -2.00
CA HIS A 51 -8.88 -9.37 -0.71
C HIS A 51 -9.32 -7.90 -0.61
N PHE A 52 -9.00 -7.09 -1.61
CA PHE A 52 -9.42 -5.69 -1.67
C PHE A 52 -10.95 -5.55 -1.75
N ALA A 53 -11.60 -6.32 -2.61
CA ALA A 53 -13.04 -6.31 -2.74
C ALA A 53 -13.73 -6.66 -1.41
N TRP A 54 -13.29 -7.73 -0.75
CA TRP A 54 -13.83 -8.17 0.54
C TRP A 54 -13.62 -7.13 1.64
N PHE A 55 -12.42 -6.59 1.78
CA PHE A 55 -12.11 -5.64 2.85
C PHE A 55 -12.93 -4.35 2.71
N PHE A 56 -12.87 -3.70 1.55
CA PHE A 56 -13.52 -2.40 1.38
C PHE A 56 -15.04 -2.50 1.28
N GLU A 57 -15.59 -3.62 0.81
CA GLU A 57 -17.03 -3.87 0.88
C GLU A 57 -17.50 -3.94 2.35
N ASN A 58 -16.79 -4.65 3.22
CA ASN A 58 -17.14 -4.72 4.63
C ASN A 58 -16.86 -3.41 5.37
N PHE A 59 -15.69 -2.80 5.13
CA PHE A 59 -15.28 -1.58 5.82
C PHE A 59 -16.13 -0.37 5.42
N ILE A 60 -16.20 -0.06 4.11
CA ILE A 60 -16.86 1.16 3.63
C ILE A 60 -18.35 0.93 3.49
N THR A 61 -18.78 -0.06 2.70
CA THR A 61 -20.19 -0.21 2.30
C THR A 61 -21.04 -0.66 3.47
N LYS A 62 -20.63 -1.71 4.18
CA LYS A 62 -21.46 -2.31 5.25
C LYS A 62 -21.33 -1.58 6.58
N CYS A 63 -20.14 -1.10 6.94
CA CYS A 63 -19.89 -0.54 8.27
C CYS A 63 -19.69 0.99 8.28
N GLY A 64 -19.75 1.67 7.14
CA GLY A 64 -19.59 3.12 7.07
C GLY A 64 -18.19 3.62 7.40
N GLY A 65 -17.17 2.87 6.98
CA GLY A 65 -15.77 3.24 7.17
C GLY A 65 -15.38 4.50 6.43
N LYS A 66 -14.60 5.33 7.10
CA LYS A 66 -14.13 6.62 6.61
C LYS A 66 -12.68 6.51 6.13
N THR A 67 -12.42 6.96 4.91
CA THR A 67 -11.08 7.08 4.34
C THR A 67 -11.09 8.12 3.23
N ASP A 68 -9.98 8.81 3.01
CA ASP A 68 -9.81 9.72 1.86
C ASP A 68 -9.13 9.01 0.71
N VAL A 69 -8.19 8.12 1.02
CA VAL A 69 -7.33 7.43 0.06
C VAL A 69 -7.33 5.94 0.37
N ILE A 70 -7.37 5.10 -0.65
CA ILE A 70 -7.14 3.67 -0.56
C ILE A 70 -5.70 3.39 -1.01
N GLY A 71 -4.90 2.87 -0.08
CA GLY A 71 -3.51 2.54 -0.30
C GLY A 71 -3.26 1.04 -0.41
N MET A 72 -2.21 0.66 -1.10
CA MET A 72 -1.80 -0.73 -1.25
C MET A 72 -0.28 -0.88 -1.25
N SER A 73 0.23 -1.99 -0.68
CA SER A 73 1.61 -2.40 -0.88
C SER A 73 1.71 -3.37 -2.05
N TYR A 74 2.77 -3.27 -2.83
CA TYR A 74 3.08 -4.24 -3.86
C TYR A 74 4.57 -4.57 -3.86
N TYR A 75 4.90 -5.82 -3.53
CA TYR A 75 6.27 -6.33 -3.45
C TYR A 75 6.38 -7.64 -4.22
N PRO A 76 6.63 -7.61 -5.53
CA PRO A 76 6.75 -8.83 -6.33
C PRO A 76 7.88 -9.74 -5.85
N TYR A 77 8.91 -9.20 -5.20
CA TYR A 77 9.97 -9.98 -4.58
C TYR A 77 9.45 -11.07 -3.61
N TRP A 78 8.46 -10.73 -2.77
CA TRP A 78 7.90 -11.69 -1.82
C TRP A 78 6.68 -12.43 -2.33
N THR A 79 5.97 -11.87 -3.29
CA THR A 79 4.63 -12.33 -3.68
C THR A 79 4.59 -12.97 -5.06
N SER A 80 5.68 -12.92 -5.83
CA SER A 80 5.74 -13.46 -7.20
C SER A 80 5.43 -14.97 -7.31
N SER A 81 5.49 -15.70 -6.20
CA SER A 81 5.07 -17.11 -6.13
C SER A 81 3.56 -17.30 -5.92
N TYR A 82 2.82 -16.24 -5.60
CA TYR A 82 1.38 -16.31 -5.39
C TYR A 82 0.65 -16.27 -6.74
N ASP A 83 -0.35 -17.12 -6.87
CA ASP A 83 -1.18 -17.14 -8.08
C ASP A 83 -1.88 -15.78 -8.26
N GLY A 84 -1.73 -15.23 -9.46
CA GLY A 84 -2.31 -13.91 -9.82
C GLY A 84 -1.52 -12.70 -9.30
N ASP A 85 -0.32 -12.88 -8.73
CA ASP A 85 0.52 -11.73 -8.35
C ASP A 85 1.16 -11.10 -9.58
N CYS A 86 0.59 -9.99 -10.03
CA CYS A 86 1.08 -9.24 -11.18
C CYS A 86 0.63 -7.78 -11.13
N ILE A 87 1.36 -6.93 -11.84
CA ILE A 87 1.06 -5.48 -11.90
C ILE A 87 -0.29 -5.18 -12.55
N GLU A 88 -0.78 -6.04 -13.44
CA GLU A 88 -2.09 -5.91 -14.07
C GLU A 88 -3.22 -6.01 -13.03
N ASN A 89 -3.09 -6.89 -12.05
CA ASN A 89 -4.05 -7.00 -10.94
C ASN A 89 -3.95 -5.81 -9.98
N VAL A 90 -2.75 -5.27 -9.75
CA VAL A 90 -2.58 -4.00 -9.01
C VAL A 90 -3.29 -2.87 -9.74
N ALA A 91 -3.07 -2.72 -11.05
CA ALA A 91 -3.73 -1.72 -11.87
C ALA A 91 -5.26 -1.90 -11.87
N TYR A 92 -5.74 -3.15 -11.93
CA TYR A 92 -7.16 -3.45 -11.79
C TYR A 92 -7.71 -2.97 -10.45
N ASN A 93 -7.04 -3.29 -9.34
CA ASN A 93 -7.47 -2.87 -8.00
C ASN A 93 -7.46 -1.35 -7.84
N LEU A 94 -6.41 -0.65 -8.30
CA LEU A 94 -6.38 0.81 -8.29
C LEU A 94 -7.62 1.40 -9.00
N ASN A 95 -7.90 0.94 -10.22
CA ASN A 95 -9.05 1.40 -11.01
C ASN A 95 -10.38 1.03 -10.35
N LYS A 96 -10.51 -0.20 -9.86
CA LYS A 96 -11.73 -0.70 -9.22
C LYS A 96 -12.05 0.08 -7.95
N MET A 97 -11.06 0.28 -7.07
CA MET A 97 -11.25 1.01 -5.81
C MET A 97 -11.59 2.47 -6.07
N ALA A 98 -10.88 3.12 -7.01
CA ALA A 98 -11.18 4.50 -7.38
C ALA A 98 -12.60 4.66 -7.95
N SER A 99 -13.03 3.78 -8.84
CA SER A 99 -14.34 3.86 -9.48
C SER A 99 -15.49 3.50 -8.53
N GLN A 100 -15.33 2.45 -7.73
CA GLN A 100 -16.39 1.93 -6.86
C GLN A 100 -16.65 2.84 -5.65
N TYR A 101 -15.59 3.36 -5.04
CA TYR A 101 -15.69 4.15 -3.81
C TYR A 101 -15.50 5.65 -4.02
N GLY A 102 -15.15 6.09 -5.23
CA GLY A 102 -14.91 7.50 -5.53
C GLY A 102 -13.71 8.09 -4.80
N LYS A 103 -12.77 7.25 -4.31
CA LYS A 103 -11.61 7.65 -3.53
C LYS A 103 -10.37 7.83 -4.40
N ASP A 104 -9.42 8.61 -3.91
CA ASP A 104 -8.08 8.59 -4.45
C ASP A 104 -7.41 7.25 -4.09
N VAL A 105 -6.45 6.82 -4.90
CA VAL A 105 -5.74 5.55 -4.73
C VAL A 105 -4.24 5.74 -4.91
N MET A 106 -3.43 4.91 -4.24
CA MET A 106 -1.98 4.97 -4.37
C MET A 106 -1.32 3.65 -4.00
N ILE A 107 -0.08 3.48 -4.45
CA ILE A 107 0.82 2.47 -3.93
C ILE A 107 1.59 3.10 -2.77
N CYS A 108 1.38 2.60 -1.55
CA CYS A 108 1.95 3.15 -0.32
C CYS A 108 3.30 2.55 0.04
N GLU A 109 3.58 1.35 -0.46
CA GLU A 109 4.85 0.66 -0.25
C GLU A 109 5.17 -0.18 -1.48
N THR A 110 6.42 -0.13 -1.88
CA THR A 110 7.02 -1.01 -2.88
C THR A 110 8.52 -1.11 -2.65
N GLY A 111 9.15 -2.10 -3.24
CA GLY A 111 10.60 -2.28 -3.22
C GLY A 111 11.03 -3.45 -4.09
N GLU A 112 12.26 -3.40 -4.56
CA GLU A 112 12.94 -4.46 -5.33
C GLU A 112 14.35 -4.63 -4.75
N LEU A 113 15.00 -5.74 -5.05
CA LEU A 113 16.36 -6.02 -4.54
C LEU A 113 17.31 -4.86 -4.82
N GLU A 114 18.00 -4.38 -3.80
CA GLU A 114 19.00 -3.31 -3.88
C GLU A 114 20.13 -3.62 -4.88
N SER A 115 20.40 -4.91 -5.11
CA SER A 115 21.39 -5.38 -6.11
C SER A 115 20.84 -5.43 -7.54
N ASN A 116 19.55 -5.09 -7.75
CA ASN A 116 18.86 -5.18 -9.04
C ASN A 116 18.31 -3.82 -9.48
N SER A 117 19.17 -2.86 -9.75
CA SER A 117 18.77 -1.51 -10.16
C SER A 117 17.88 -1.46 -11.40
N GLN A 118 18.13 -2.34 -12.37
CA GLN A 118 17.27 -2.45 -13.55
C GLN A 118 15.87 -2.97 -13.18
N GLY A 119 15.77 -3.94 -12.28
CA GLY A 119 14.49 -4.46 -11.77
C GLY A 119 13.71 -3.37 -11.02
N THR A 120 14.39 -2.60 -10.17
CA THR A 120 13.81 -1.45 -9.48
C THR A 120 13.23 -0.41 -10.46
N TYR A 121 14.01 -0.04 -11.47
CA TYR A 121 13.54 0.88 -12.52
C TYR A 121 12.30 0.36 -13.25
N GLU A 122 12.32 -0.90 -13.69
CA GLU A 122 11.19 -1.51 -14.40
C GLU A 122 9.93 -1.64 -13.52
N LEU A 123 10.10 -1.99 -12.24
CA LEU A 123 9.01 -2.06 -11.27
C LEU A 123 8.36 -0.68 -11.10
N LEU A 124 9.15 0.32 -10.74
CA LEU A 124 8.65 1.69 -10.54
C LEU A 124 7.99 2.25 -11.80
N ARG A 125 8.56 2.00 -12.96
CA ARG A 125 7.97 2.44 -14.24
C ARG A 125 6.58 1.83 -14.45
N LYS A 126 6.41 0.53 -14.17
CA LYS A 126 5.11 -0.16 -14.28
C LYS A 126 4.10 0.38 -13.26
N GLU A 127 4.50 0.55 -12.02
CA GLU A 127 3.65 1.07 -10.94
C GLU A 127 3.21 2.51 -11.18
N ILE A 128 4.13 3.39 -11.56
CA ILE A 128 3.81 4.78 -11.91
C ILE A 128 2.83 4.83 -13.08
N ASN A 129 3.01 3.98 -14.10
CA ASN A 129 2.07 3.90 -15.22
C ASN A 129 0.69 3.38 -14.77
N ALA A 130 0.64 2.37 -13.90
CA ALA A 130 -0.61 1.86 -13.34
C ALA A 130 -1.36 2.96 -12.57
N VAL A 131 -0.66 3.69 -11.70
CA VAL A 131 -1.24 4.82 -10.95
C VAL A 131 -1.72 5.93 -11.89
N LYS A 132 -0.91 6.34 -12.87
CA LYS A 132 -1.28 7.37 -13.85
C LYS A 132 -2.46 6.98 -14.73
N SER A 133 -2.69 5.69 -14.94
CA SER A 133 -3.81 5.19 -15.76
C SER A 133 -5.17 5.29 -15.06
N VAL A 134 -5.19 5.57 -13.75
CA VAL A 134 -6.44 5.69 -12.99
C VAL A 134 -7.22 6.92 -13.46
N PRO A 135 -8.49 6.79 -13.89
CA PRO A 135 -9.28 7.89 -14.40
C PRO A 135 -9.47 9.03 -13.39
N ASN A 136 -9.75 10.20 -13.92
CA ASN A 136 -10.08 11.42 -13.14
C ASN A 136 -8.96 11.86 -12.20
N ASN A 137 -7.71 11.56 -12.52
CA ASN A 137 -6.53 11.89 -11.70
C ASN A 137 -6.62 11.34 -10.26
N LYS A 138 -7.31 10.21 -10.08
CA LYS A 138 -7.46 9.60 -8.75
C LYS A 138 -6.28 8.75 -8.33
N GLY A 139 -5.39 8.38 -9.23
CA GLY A 139 -4.09 7.78 -8.91
C GLY A 139 -3.12 8.88 -8.48
N ILE A 140 -2.72 8.92 -7.20
CA ILE A 140 -2.01 10.07 -6.64
C ILE A 140 -0.52 9.85 -6.40
N GLY A 141 -0.02 8.63 -6.41
CA GLY A 141 1.42 8.40 -6.27
C GLY A 141 1.84 6.99 -5.93
N VAL A 142 3.15 6.84 -5.87
CA VAL A 142 3.86 5.63 -5.43
C VAL A 142 4.87 6.06 -4.38
N PHE A 143 4.93 5.37 -3.23
CA PHE A 143 5.98 5.50 -2.25
C PHE A 143 6.86 4.25 -2.24
N TYR A 144 8.14 4.45 -2.44
CA TYR A 144 9.14 3.43 -2.22
C TYR A 144 9.38 3.30 -0.71
N TRP A 145 9.40 2.06 -0.20
CA TRP A 145 9.60 1.85 1.23
C TRP A 145 11.09 1.87 1.57
N GLU A 146 11.48 2.77 2.46
CA GLU A 146 12.85 2.90 2.99
C GLU A 146 13.93 2.87 1.89
N PRO A 147 13.84 3.75 0.86
CA PRO A 147 14.74 3.71 -0.28
C PRO A 147 16.21 3.94 0.09
N GLU A 148 16.47 4.65 1.18
CA GLU A 148 17.80 4.97 1.69
C GLU A 148 18.46 3.83 2.48
N LEU A 149 17.74 2.76 2.83
CA LEU A 149 18.31 1.63 3.53
C LEU A 149 19.17 0.76 2.61
N ASN A 150 20.21 0.18 3.22
CA ASN A 150 21.07 -0.81 2.61
C ASN A 150 21.30 -1.98 3.57
N SER A 151 21.16 -3.22 3.09
CA SER A 151 21.21 -4.44 3.90
C SER A 151 22.52 -4.62 4.68
N SER A 152 23.62 -3.99 4.26
CA SER A 152 24.90 -4.06 4.96
C SER A 152 24.96 -3.22 6.23
N VAL A 153 24.00 -2.31 6.46
CA VAL A 153 24.00 -1.39 7.60
C VAL A 153 22.76 -1.50 8.49
N VAL A 154 21.75 -2.28 8.07
CA VAL A 154 20.54 -2.48 8.91
C VAL A 154 20.58 -3.81 9.66
N PRO A 155 20.18 -3.84 10.94
CA PRO A 155 20.29 -5.04 11.79
C PRO A 155 19.40 -6.21 11.34
N ASP A 156 18.25 -5.93 10.71
CA ASP A 156 17.29 -6.91 10.26
C ASP A 156 17.55 -7.45 8.84
N GLY A 157 18.56 -6.89 8.16
CA GLY A 157 18.95 -7.34 6.83
C GLY A 157 17.93 -7.05 5.74
N TYR A 158 17.15 -5.96 5.85
CA TYR A 158 16.25 -5.53 4.78
C TYR A 158 17.03 -5.28 3.48
N THR A 159 16.65 -5.95 2.39
CA THR A 159 17.41 -6.01 1.13
C THR A 159 16.73 -5.29 -0.03
N LEU A 160 15.64 -4.59 0.22
CA LEU A 160 14.84 -3.96 -0.84
C LEU A 160 14.97 -2.43 -0.85
N GLY A 161 16.07 -1.88 -0.34
CA GLY A 161 16.43 -0.47 -0.48
C GLY A 161 16.73 -0.10 -1.94
N ALA A 162 16.86 1.18 -2.20
CA ALA A 162 17.20 1.70 -3.54
C ALA A 162 18.63 2.25 -3.59
N THR A 163 19.48 1.88 -2.62
CA THR A 163 20.84 2.39 -2.51
C THR A 163 21.87 1.27 -2.47
N GLU A 164 23.05 1.54 -3.00
CA GLU A 164 24.23 0.71 -2.80
C GLU A 164 25.23 1.40 -1.87
N LEU A 165 26.01 0.61 -1.12
CA LEU A 165 27.07 1.11 -0.28
C LEU A 165 28.34 1.25 -1.14
N VAL A 166 28.73 2.46 -1.46
CA VAL A 166 30.01 2.76 -2.11
C VAL A 166 31.07 3.14 -1.08
N GLY A 167 32.35 3.05 -1.45
CA GLY A 167 33.47 3.26 -0.53
C GLY A 167 33.30 4.44 0.45
N ASN A 168 33.85 4.30 1.66
CA ASN A 168 33.72 5.25 2.77
C ASN A 168 32.30 5.37 3.35
N ASN A 169 31.50 4.31 3.34
CA ASN A 169 30.14 4.25 3.91
C ASN A 169 29.19 5.31 3.34
N LYS A 170 29.32 5.63 2.07
CA LYS A 170 28.38 6.52 1.37
C LYS A 170 27.33 5.68 0.65
N LEU A 171 26.06 6.05 0.83
CA LEU A 171 24.96 5.51 0.05
C LEU A 171 24.89 6.22 -1.30
N HIS A 172 24.62 5.44 -2.33
CA HIS A 172 24.45 5.90 -3.71
C HIS A 172 23.16 5.32 -4.27
N PHE A 173 22.31 6.16 -4.89
CA PHE A 173 21.09 5.74 -5.58
C PHE A 173 21.39 5.30 -7.00
#